data_cf25881b3c916387e121308f7b7ba9e4
#
_entry.id   cf25881b3c916387e121308f7b7ba9e4
#
_cell.length_a   1.000
_cell.length_b   1.000
_cell.length_c   1.000
_cell.angle_alpha   90.00
_cell.angle_beta   90.00
_cell.angle_gamma   90.00
#
_symmetry.space_group_name_H-M   'P 1'
#
loop_
_entity.id
_entity.type
_entity.pdbx_description
1 polymer ?
#
loop_
_entity_poly.entity_id
_entity_poly.type
_entity_poly.pdbx_seq_one_letter_code
_entity_poly.pdbx_strand_id
1 'polypeptide(L)' 'MELRFTRHAKNRNRKIQATTFEILECIENPDSYYIQDDGKETAIKASGNKLLKIVFRRGLAGYEIITIVDRNR' A
#
# COMPACT_ATOMS: atom_id res chain seq x y z
N MET A 1 8.14 12.49 -0.58
CA MET A 1 7.46 11.70 -1.61
C MET A 1 5.96 11.72 -1.37
N GLU A 2 5.19 11.95 -2.41
CA GLU A 2 3.74 12.15 -2.27
C GLU A 2 2.99 10.82 -2.33
N LEU A 3 1.98 10.68 -1.47
CA LEU A 3 1.04 9.56 -1.55
C LEU A 3 -0.32 10.09 -1.97
N ARG A 4 -0.88 9.50 -3.01
CA ARG A 4 -2.22 9.81 -3.47
C ARG A 4 -3.07 8.56 -3.31
N PHE A 5 -4.25 8.72 -2.75
CA PHE A 5 -5.13 7.59 -2.45
C PHE A 5 -6.34 7.63 -3.37
N THR A 6 -6.67 6.50 -3.99
CA THR A 6 -7.97 6.38 -4.64
C THR A 6 -9.06 6.41 -3.57
N ARG A 7 -10.30 6.69 -3.98
CA ARG A 7 -11.42 6.67 -3.04
C ARG A 7 -11.52 5.32 -2.32
N HIS A 8 -11.33 4.24 -3.05
CA HIS A 8 -11.36 2.89 -2.50
C HIS A 8 -10.29 2.71 -1.41
N ALA A 9 -9.05 3.11 -1.72
CA ALA A 9 -7.96 2.99 -0.76
C ALA A 9 -8.22 3.84 0.48
N LYS A 10 -8.72 5.04 0.29
CA LYS A 10 -9.05 5.94 1.39
C LYS A 10 -10.08 5.32 2.32
N ASN A 11 -11.15 4.76 1.74
CA ASN A 11 -12.21 4.13 2.53
C ASN A 11 -11.69 2.91 3.29
N ARG A 12 -10.87 2.10 2.65
CA ARG A 12 -10.27 0.93 3.30
C ARG A 12 -9.37 1.34 4.45
N ASN A 13 -8.57 2.38 4.24
CA ASN A 13 -7.62 2.79 5.26
C ASN A 13 -8.27 3.42 6.50
N ARG A 14 -9.51 3.87 6.39
CA ARG A 14 -10.24 4.34 7.58
C ARG A 14 -10.35 3.25 8.63
N LYS A 15 -10.50 1.99 8.21
CA LYS A 15 -10.61 0.86 9.12
C LYS A 15 -9.25 0.31 9.50
N ILE A 16 -8.31 0.32 8.57
CA ILE A 16 -6.98 -0.25 8.78
C ILE A 16 -6.10 0.70 9.59
N GLN A 17 -6.21 2.00 9.31
CA GLN A 17 -5.46 3.07 9.97
C GLN A 17 -3.94 2.91 9.82
N ALA A 18 -3.51 2.50 8.63
CA ALA A 18 -2.09 2.49 8.32
C ALA A 18 -1.59 3.92 8.21
N THR A 19 -0.47 4.21 8.84
CA THR A 19 0.14 5.54 8.78
C THR A 19 0.89 5.71 7.46
N THR A 20 1.17 6.96 7.10
CA THR A 20 2.00 7.26 5.93
C THR A 20 3.33 6.53 6.01
N PHE A 21 3.95 6.50 7.19
CA PHE A 21 5.23 5.79 7.39
C PHE A 21 5.09 4.30 7.10
N GLU A 22 4.04 3.67 7.63
CA GLU A 22 3.81 2.23 7.42
C GLU A 22 3.60 1.93 5.93
N ILE A 23 2.86 2.77 5.23
CA ILE A 23 2.60 2.59 3.81
C ILE A 23 3.89 2.73 3.01
N LEU A 24 4.68 3.77 3.27
CA LEU A 24 5.94 3.97 2.57
C LEU A 24 6.93 2.84 2.85
N GLU A 25 7.02 2.37 4.09
CA GLU A 25 7.88 1.26 4.42
C GLU A 25 7.47 -0.01 3.69
N CYS A 26 6.16 -0.26 3.58
CA CYS A 26 5.66 -1.40 2.84
C CYS A 26 6.05 -1.34 1.36
N ILE A 27 5.96 -0.16 0.77
CA ILE A 27 6.27 0.02 -0.66
C ILE A 27 7.77 -0.05 -0.91
N GLU A 28 8.57 0.59 -0.05
CA GLU A 28 10.00 0.75 -0.28
C GLU A 28 10.84 -0.41 0.24
N ASN A 29 10.36 -1.10 1.28
CA ASN A 29 11.08 -2.23 1.87
C ASN A 29 10.13 -3.40 2.11
N PRO A 30 9.47 -3.93 1.07
CA PRO A 30 8.48 -4.98 1.26
C PRO A 30 9.10 -6.32 1.64
N ASP A 31 8.30 -7.13 2.36
CA ASP A 31 8.67 -8.52 2.62
C ASP A 31 8.40 -9.37 1.37
N SER A 32 7.36 -9.01 0.61
CA SER A 32 7.03 -9.65 -0.67
C SER A 32 6.60 -8.58 -1.65
N TYR A 33 6.93 -8.80 -2.93
CA TYR A 33 6.65 -7.81 -3.96
C TYR A 33 6.46 -8.49 -5.30
N TYR A 34 5.47 -8.05 -6.08
CA TYR A 34 5.32 -8.51 -7.46
C TYR A 34 4.59 -7.45 -8.30
N ILE A 35 4.77 -7.53 -9.61
CA ILE A 35 4.11 -6.66 -10.59
C ILE A 35 3.03 -7.46 -11.29
N GLN A 36 1.82 -6.89 -11.38
CA GLN A 36 0.70 -7.51 -12.08
C GLN A 36 0.78 -7.24 -13.58
N ASP A 37 0.02 -8.02 -14.36
CA ASP A 37 0.04 -7.90 -15.82
C ASP A 37 -0.37 -6.52 -16.31
N ASP A 38 -1.23 -5.82 -15.57
CA ASP A 38 -1.70 -4.49 -15.94
C ASP A 38 -0.77 -3.36 -15.47
N GLY A 39 0.40 -3.70 -14.95
CA GLY A 39 1.38 -2.73 -14.49
C GLY A 39 1.20 -2.25 -13.06
N LYS A 40 0.17 -2.69 -12.37
CA LYS A 40 0.04 -2.40 -10.94
C LYS A 40 1.08 -3.19 -10.16
N GLU A 41 1.54 -2.61 -9.07
CA GLU A 41 2.53 -3.25 -8.21
C GLU A 41 1.88 -3.62 -6.89
N THR A 42 2.30 -4.73 -6.31
CA THR A 42 1.80 -5.19 -5.03
C THR A 42 2.96 -5.39 -4.08
N ALA A 43 2.86 -4.77 -2.90
CA ALA A 43 3.85 -4.91 -1.84
C ALA A 43 3.16 -5.43 -0.59
N ILE A 44 3.80 -6.35 0.11
CA ILE A 44 3.27 -6.94 1.34
C ILE A 44 4.32 -6.82 2.42
N LYS A 45 3.92 -6.35 3.60
CA LYS A 45 4.85 -6.20 4.72
C LYS A 45 4.12 -6.31 6.05
N ALA A 46 4.72 -7.03 6.98
CA ALA A 46 4.26 -7.02 8.36
C ALA A 46 4.62 -5.69 9.02
N SER A 47 3.67 -5.08 9.72
CA SER A 47 3.87 -3.80 10.39
C SER A 47 3.09 -3.83 11.70
N GLY A 48 3.81 -4.01 12.81
CA GLY A 48 3.17 -4.21 14.10
C GLY A 48 2.29 -5.44 14.08
N ASN A 49 1.02 -5.27 14.43
CA ASN A 49 0.04 -6.37 14.38
C ASN A 49 -0.73 -6.42 13.06
N LYS A 50 -0.27 -5.68 12.06
CA LYS A 50 -0.90 -5.65 10.73
C LYS A 50 -0.05 -6.43 9.74
N LEU A 51 -0.70 -7.01 8.74
CA LEU A 51 -0.02 -7.56 7.58
C LEU A 51 -0.54 -6.80 6.37
N LEU A 52 0.15 -5.75 5.99
CA LEU A 52 -0.30 -4.83 4.96
C LEU A 52 -0.03 -5.40 3.57
N LYS A 53 -1.06 -5.36 2.74
CA LYS A 53 -0.94 -5.60 1.30
C LYS A 53 -1.37 -4.34 0.59
N ILE A 54 -0.47 -3.73 -0.17
CA ILE A 54 -0.73 -2.47 -0.84
C ILE A 54 -0.57 -2.66 -2.33
N VAL A 55 -1.61 -2.30 -3.09
CA VAL A 55 -1.57 -2.26 -4.54
C VAL A 55 -1.43 -0.80 -4.94
N PHE A 56 -0.43 -0.50 -5.77
CA PHE A 56 -0.10 0.88 -6.08
C PHE A 56 0.48 1.01 -7.49
N ARG A 57 0.55 2.27 -7.96
CA ARG A 57 1.26 2.63 -9.18
C ARG A 57 2.26 3.72 -8.86
N ARG A 58 3.35 3.76 -9.62
CA ARG A 58 4.35 4.82 -9.49
C ARG A 58 3.96 5.98 -10.39
N GLY A 59 4.09 7.21 -9.85
CA GLY A 59 3.91 8.43 -10.60
C GLY A 59 5.16 9.27 -10.53
N LEU A 60 5.12 10.45 -11.16
CA LEU A 60 6.27 11.34 -11.21
C LEU A 60 6.67 11.86 -9.83
N ALA A 61 5.70 12.13 -8.96
CA ALA A 61 5.96 12.73 -7.65
C ALA A 61 5.89 11.73 -6.50
N GLY A 62 5.48 10.50 -6.77
CA GLY A 62 5.36 9.51 -5.70
C GLY A 62 4.49 8.34 -6.11
N TYR A 63 3.60 7.92 -5.22
CA TYR A 63 2.82 6.70 -5.43
C TYR A 63 1.33 6.99 -5.39
N GLU A 64 0.59 6.31 -6.27
CA GLU A 64 -0.87 6.27 -6.20
C GLU A 64 -1.28 4.96 -5.54
N ILE A 65 -1.93 5.05 -4.39
CA ILE A 65 -2.36 3.88 -3.63
C ILE A 65 -3.74 3.48 -4.13
N ILE A 66 -3.81 2.30 -4.75
CA ILE A 66 -5.04 1.82 -5.38
C ILE A 66 -5.89 1.06 -4.39
N THR A 67 -5.27 0.20 -3.59
CA THR A 67 -5.99 -0.49 -2.51
C THR A 67 -5.04 -0.83 -1.37
N ILE A 68 -5.60 -0.96 -0.17
CA ILE A 68 -4.89 -1.37 1.03
C ILE A 68 -5.70 -2.46 1.69
N VAL A 69 -5.04 -3.53 2.10
CA VAL A 69 -5.67 -4.63 2.84
C VAL A 69 -4.81 -4.95 4.04
N ASP A 70 -5.44 -5.19 5.19
CA ASP A 70 -4.77 -5.78 6.34
C ASP A 70 -5.16 -7.26 6.35
N ARG A 71 -4.22 -8.11 5.95
CA ARG A 71 -4.47 -9.54 5.78
C ARG A 71 -4.48 -10.29 7.11
N ASN A 72 -4.17 -9.60 8.20
CA ASN A 72 -4.14 -10.18 9.54
C ASN A 72 -5.46 -9.95 10.29
N ARG A 73 -6.53 -9.65 9.56
CA ARG A 73 -7.83 -9.39 10.16
C ARG A 73 -8.86 -10.36 9.64
#